data_2746e917956329ef8f2aaede15305ab7
#
_entry.id   2746e917956329ef8f2aaede15305ab7
#
_cell.length_a   1.000
_cell.length_b   1.000
_cell.length_c   1.000
_cell.angle_alpha   90.00
_cell.angle_beta   90.00
_cell.angle_gamma   90.00
#
_symmetry.space_group_name_H-M   'P 1'
#
loop_
_entity.id
_entity.type
_entity.pdbx_description
1 polymer ?
#
loop_
_entity_poly.entity_id
_entity_poly.type
_entity_poly.pdbx_seq_one_letter_code
_entity_poly.pdbx_strand_id
1 'polypeptide(L)'
;MKSRRVLYAVMAAALAVLLAGGGLSAADAPANMTLMMENEYLQFYMDHSTAEFGVKNLETGDWWFSNPIDLEKRESIAKSTALQRLKAQLAIEYSFNAFVRSLDSYNDSIMYGQYRITAANGQVRVDYTIGKEYNDEVVIPLLIDQERFETKLLGKLSSDRDQNTLLDAYDLIYLVEVPEDERETPVQISMLDTNKLFANGQYELYTPEIADYKARLKDEPSLQARIDGIRLQLIVRLVDFIVANRVDYQSRSDVSAEDILQLLDNPTYMYKGLSGFRQRNVLTLINSVGYSIAEASFDREANNLDEIRPNLEVFQIPVIYRLDGPELVVTIPCDEIVHHESYRLTSISLLRFFGAADSTQSGYIFVPDGSGALINLNNGKTQMNAWASSIYGSDWALSAVTAVNTENVYLPVFGIKHEDKAMMAIIEEGDALGLIKADVSGRGNSFNTVHSEYRVRPVGSVTLDTGTAHGSKSRPMFQSRLYNGRITVRYAFLGADQASWVGMAAHYRDYLISKYGLERLSGEGTP
;
A
#
# COMPACT_ATOMS: atom_id res chain seq x y z
N MET A 1 1.51 29.47 12.24
CA MET A 1 2.13 29.09 10.94
C MET A 1 3.63 29.36 10.80
N LYS A 2 4.30 30.07 11.67
CA LYS A 2 5.78 30.29 11.61
C LYS A 2 6.62 29.20 12.32
N SER A 3 6.04 28.39 13.20
CA SER A 3 6.79 27.40 14.01
C SER A 3 7.06 26.06 13.31
N ARG A 4 6.28 25.66 12.31
CA ARG A 4 6.49 24.38 11.59
C ARG A 4 7.56 24.44 10.50
N ARG A 5 7.80 25.62 9.90
CA ARG A 5 8.90 25.78 8.91
C ARG A 5 10.28 25.77 9.55
N VAL A 6 10.39 26.11 10.82
CA VAL A 6 11.66 26.04 11.58
C VAL A 6 12.00 24.60 11.96
N LEU A 7 11.00 23.73 12.17
CA LEU A 7 11.23 22.33 12.53
C LEU A 7 11.83 21.50 11.36
N TYR A 8 11.38 21.75 10.13
CA TYR A 8 11.93 21.08 8.94
C TYR A 8 13.33 21.57 8.57
N ALA A 9 13.65 22.84 8.81
CA ALA A 9 14.98 23.39 8.58
C ALA A 9 16.01 22.90 9.62
N VAL A 10 15.60 22.61 10.86
CA VAL A 10 16.46 22.09 11.92
C VAL A 10 16.72 20.59 11.73
N MET A 11 15.78 19.81 11.19
CA MET A 11 16.02 18.40 10.84
C MET A 11 16.95 18.23 9.64
N ALA A 12 16.91 19.14 8.66
CA ALA A 12 17.85 19.13 7.54
C ALA A 12 19.28 19.55 7.95
N ALA A 13 19.42 20.38 8.96
CA ALA A 13 20.73 20.82 9.46
C ALA A 13 21.40 19.81 10.42
N ALA A 14 20.63 18.98 11.13
CA ALA A 14 21.17 17.93 12.00
C ALA A 14 21.74 16.72 11.23
N LEU A 15 21.32 16.50 9.97
CA LEU A 15 21.85 15.45 9.11
C LEU A 15 23.20 15.85 8.44
N ALA A 16 23.52 17.14 8.41
CA ALA A 16 24.73 17.65 7.76
C ALA A 16 26.01 17.67 8.65
N VAL A 17 25.90 17.34 9.94
CA VAL A 17 26.99 17.45 10.91
C VAL A 17 27.73 16.12 11.17
N LEU A 18 27.20 14.98 10.65
CA LEU A 18 27.85 13.65 10.79
C LEU A 18 28.77 13.25 9.62
N LEU A 19 28.99 14.14 8.65
CA LEU A 19 29.79 13.89 7.46
C LEU A 19 31.21 14.48 7.49
N ALA A 20 31.80 14.72 8.68
CA ALA A 20 33.18 15.20 8.80
C ALA A 20 34.11 14.13 9.44
N GLY A 21 34.30 13.02 8.74
CA GLY A 21 35.22 11.96 9.15
C GLY A 21 35.58 11.02 8.01
N GLY A 22 36.63 11.29 7.26
CA GLY A 22 37.33 10.33 6.41
C GLY A 22 36.73 10.16 5.01
N GLY A 23 37.26 10.92 4.04
CA GLY A 23 36.87 10.83 2.63
C GLY A 23 37.17 9.47 2.01
N LEU A 24 36.10 8.80 1.62
CA LEU A 24 36.06 7.85 0.51
C LEU A 24 35.01 8.38 -0.48
N SER A 25 35.40 8.38 -1.73
CA SER A 25 34.66 9.00 -2.83
C SER A 25 33.22 8.50 -2.95
N ALA A 26 32.25 9.40 -2.80
CA ALA A 26 30.84 9.17 -3.14
C ALA A 26 30.61 8.93 -4.66
N ALA A 27 31.67 8.83 -5.46
CA ALA A 27 31.67 8.87 -6.92
C ALA A 27 31.05 7.62 -7.59
N ASP A 28 30.73 6.53 -6.83
CA ASP A 28 30.21 5.27 -7.37
C ASP A 28 28.75 4.97 -6.98
N ALA A 29 28.13 5.77 -6.13
CA ALA A 29 26.75 5.55 -5.74
C ALA A 29 25.79 6.02 -6.84
N PRO A 30 24.66 5.30 -7.10
CA PRO A 30 23.61 5.78 -7.98
C PRO A 30 23.12 7.18 -7.56
N ALA A 31 22.96 8.09 -8.52
CA ALA A 31 22.71 9.51 -8.26
C ALA A 31 21.41 9.78 -7.49
N ASN A 32 20.46 8.83 -7.50
CA ASN A 32 19.18 8.90 -6.81
C ASN A 32 19.17 8.26 -5.41
N MET A 33 20.30 7.66 -4.98
CA MET A 33 20.39 6.97 -3.69
C MET A 33 21.23 7.76 -2.69
N THR A 34 20.79 7.77 -1.45
CA THR A 34 21.49 8.42 -0.32
C THR A 34 22.06 7.36 0.61
N LEU A 35 23.27 7.57 1.13
CA LEU A 35 23.85 6.72 2.16
C LEU A 35 23.01 6.81 3.45
N MET A 36 22.48 5.68 3.90
CA MET A 36 21.62 5.60 5.07
C MET A 36 22.31 5.02 6.29
N MET A 37 23.21 4.05 6.08
CA MET A 37 24.02 3.44 7.14
C MET A 37 25.28 2.81 6.55
N GLU A 38 26.33 2.73 7.35
CA GLU A 38 27.59 2.08 6.98
C GLU A 38 28.27 1.45 8.19
N ASN A 39 29.12 0.48 7.93
CA ASN A 39 30.09 -0.07 8.87
C ASN A 39 31.43 -0.32 8.16
N GLU A 40 32.36 -1.05 8.78
CA GLU A 40 33.68 -1.33 8.20
C GLU A 40 33.65 -2.24 6.95
N TYR A 41 32.53 -2.93 6.68
CA TYR A 41 32.39 -3.89 5.58
C TYR A 41 31.45 -3.43 4.48
N LEU A 42 30.36 -2.74 4.84
CA LEU A 42 29.25 -2.44 3.95
C LEU A 42 28.79 -0.99 4.03
N GLN A 43 28.34 -0.46 2.90
CA GLN A 43 27.54 0.75 2.82
C GLN A 43 26.17 0.44 2.27
N PHE A 44 25.13 0.93 2.94
CA PHE A 44 23.73 0.77 2.54
C PHE A 44 23.15 2.11 2.08
N TYR A 45 22.75 2.17 0.84
CA TYR A 45 22.15 3.33 0.19
C TYR A 45 20.68 3.07 -0.12
N MET A 46 19.84 4.11 -0.07
CA MET A 46 18.41 3.99 -0.39
C MET A 46 17.91 5.20 -1.17
N ASP A 47 17.06 4.95 -2.15
CA ASP A 47 16.28 5.97 -2.85
C ASP A 47 15.03 6.30 -2.02
N HIS A 48 14.95 7.57 -1.56
CA HIS A 48 13.82 8.03 -0.74
C HIS A 48 12.49 8.08 -1.50
N SER A 49 12.52 8.09 -2.84
CA SER A 49 11.31 8.17 -3.66
C SER A 49 10.68 6.82 -3.99
N THR A 50 11.48 5.73 -3.94
CA THR A 50 11.04 4.38 -4.34
C THR A 50 11.29 3.32 -3.28
N ALA A 51 12.07 3.63 -2.23
CA ALA A 51 12.59 2.70 -1.24
C ALA A 51 13.45 1.55 -1.85
N GLU A 52 13.86 1.67 -3.12
CA GLU A 52 14.88 0.79 -3.70
C GLU A 52 16.22 1.07 -3.03
N PHE A 53 17.01 0.03 -2.81
CA PHE A 53 18.30 0.17 -2.13
C PHE A 53 19.44 -0.52 -2.87
N GLY A 54 20.65 -0.09 -2.55
CA GLY A 54 21.89 -0.72 -2.96
C GLY A 54 22.82 -0.95 -1.77
N VAL A 55 23.48 -2.10 -1.76
CA VAL A 55 24.53 -2.44 -0.80
C VAL A 55 25.85 -2.49 -1.54
N LYS A 56 26.84 -1.71 -1.08
CA LYS A 56 28.21 -1.76 -1.56
C LYS A 56 29.06 -2.57 -0.59
N ASN A 57 29.70 -3.62 -1.07
CA ASN A 57 30.75 -4.32 -0.33
C ASN A 57 32.05 -3.51 -0.44
N LEU A 58 32.63 -3.10 0.69
CA LEU A 58 33.82 -2.24 0.71
C LEU A 58 35.11 -3.02 0.43
N GLU A 59 35.10 -4.34 0.66
CA GLU A 59 36.28 -5.18 0.39
C GLU A 59 36.46 -5.44 -1.11
N THR A 60 35.34 -5.76 -1.81
CA THR A 60 35.38 -6.10 -3.25
C THR A 60 35.04 -4.93 -4.16
N GLY A 61 34.36 -3.91 -3.64
CA GLY A 61 33.80 -2.79 -4.41
C GLY A 61 32.48 -3.13 -5.12
N ASP A 62 31.94 -4.34 -4.95
CA ASP A 62 30.75 -4.82 -5.62
C ASP A 62 29.48 -4.17 -5.10
N TRP A 63 28.54 -3.93 -6.02
CA TRP A 63 27.19 -3.48 -5.72
C TRP A 63 26.18 -4.62 -5.82
N TRP A 64 25.24 -4.64 -4.87
CA TRP A 64 24.07 -5.50 -4.85
C TRP A 64 22.82 -4.65 -4.72
N PHE A 65 21.96 -4.67 -5.74
CA PHE A 65 20.75 -3.85 -5.78
C PHE A 65 19.51 -4.68 -5.41
N SER A 66 18.63 -4.07 -4.62
CA SER A 66 17.35 -4.65 -4.22
C SER A 66 16.46 -5.00 -5.41
N ASN A 67 16.61 -4.26 -6.50
CA ASN A 67 15.82 -4.35 -7.71
C ASN A 67 16.70 -4.16 -8.95
N PRO A 68 16.30 -4.67 -10.10
CA PRO A 68 17.06 -4.49 -11.33
C PRO A 68 17.22 -3.01 -11.69
N ILE A 69 18.44 -2.61 -11.96
CA ILE A 69 18.78 -1.27 -12.45
C ILE A 69 18.63 -1.17 -13.98
N ASP A 70 18.48 0.03 -14.51
CA ASP A 70 18.38 0.30 -15.97
C ASP A 70 17.27 -0.52 -16.66
N LEU A 71 16.10 -0.62 -16.03
CA LEU A 71 14.96 -1.42 -16.51
C LEU A 71 14.59 -1.11 -17.96
N GLU A 72 14.69 0.15 -18.38
CA GLU A 72 14.38 0.57 -19.76
C GLU A 72 15.25 -0.14 -20.81
N LYS A 73 16.48 -0.52 -20.43
CA LYS A 73 17.44 -1.18 -21.32
C LYS A 73 17.45 -2.70 -21.15
N ARG A 74 17.19 -3.19 -19.94
CA ARG A 74 17.39 -4.59 -19.56
C ARG A 74 16.10 -5.41 -19.55
N GLU A 75 14.94 -4.75 -19.42
CA GLU A 75 13.64 -5.43 -19.43
C GLU A 75 12.95 -5.31 -20.79
N SER A 76 12.66 -6.46 -21.39
CA SER A 76 12.00 -6.51 -22.70
C SER A 76 10.62 -7.18 -22.69
N ILE A 77 10.29 -7.89 -21.62
CA ILE A 77 9.12 -8.77 -21.48
C ILE A 77 8.02 -8.11 -20.66
N ALA A 78 8.34 -7.70 -19.42
CA ALA A 78 7.36 -7.10 -18.52
C ALA A 78 6.91 -5.71 -19.01
N LYS A 79 5.60 -5.43 -18.93
CA LYS A 79 4.98 -4.16 -19.36
C LYS A 79 4.02 -3.64 -18.29
N SER A 80 3.75 -2.34 -18.32
CA SER A 80 2.77 -1.68 -17.44
C SER A 80 3.02 -1.98 -15.95
N THR A 81 2.00 -2.40 -15.22
CA THR A 81 2.09 -2.74 -13.78
C THR A 81 3.07 -3.89 -13.49
N ALA A 82 3.22 -4.85 -14.41
CA ALA A 82 4.21 -5.92 -14.26
C ALA A 82 5.66 -5.38 -14.31
N LEU A 83 5.94 -4.38 -15.14
CA LEU A 83 7.23 -3.70 -15.18
C LEU A 83 7.49 -2.94 -13.87
N GLN A 84 6.50 -2.22 -13.36
CA GLN A 84 6.61 -1.49 -12.10
C GLN A 84 6.80 -2.42 -10.90
N ARG A 85 6.19 -3.63 -10.93
CA ARG A 85 6.38 -4.65 -9.88
C ARG A 85 7.84 -5.08 -9.71
N LEU A 86 8.69 -4.93 -10.72
CA LEU A 86 10.13 -5.20 -10.61
C LEU A 86 10.83 -4.27 -9.60
N LYS A 87 10.20 -3.17 -9.21
CA LYS A 87 10.70 -2.22 -8.20
C LYS A 87 10.19 -2.50 -6.78
N ALA A 88 9.32 -3.51 -6.62
CA ALA A 88 8.72 -3.80 -5.32
C ALA A 88 9.69 -4.54 -4.39
N GLN A 89 9.70 -4.12 -3.11
CA GLN A 89 10.44 -4.80 -2.02
C GLN A 89 9.62 -5.95 -1.41
N LEU A 90 8.30 -5.77 -1.37
CA LEU A 90 7.32 -6.73 -0.88
C LEU A 90 6.27 -7.00 -1.94
N ALA A 91 5.81 -8.26 -2.00
CA ALA A 91 4.54 -8.61 -2.59
C ALA A 91 3.73 -9.42 -1.58
N ILE A 92 2.44 -9.18 -1.50
CA ILE A 92 1.54 -9.85 -0.57
C ILE A 92 0.43 -10.57 -1.31
N GLU A 93 -0.01 -11.68 -0.72
CA GLU A 93 -1.28 -12.31 -1.08
C GLU A 93 -2.23 -12.26 0.12
N TYR A 94 -3.49 -12.02 -0.16
CA TYR A 94 -4.56 -12.00 0.83
C TYR A 94 -5.83 -12.59 0.26
N SER A 95 -6.73 -13.02 1.14
CA SER A 95 -8.03 -13.57 0.76
C SER A 95 -9.16 -12.64 1.18
N PHE A 96 -10.06 -12.38 0.25
CA PHE A 96 -11.31 -11.68 0.47
C PHE A 96 -12.45 -12.45 -0.23
N ASN A 97 -13.51 -12.81 0.51
CA ASN A 97 -14.65 -13.58 -0.01
C ASN A 97 -14.24 -14.85 -0.77
N ALA A 98 -13.25 -15.59 -0.26
CA ALA A 98 -12.67 -16.80 -0.86
C ALA A 98 -11.87 -16.57 -2.17
N PHE A 99 -11.67 -15.34 -2.62
CA PHE A 99 -10.78 -15.02 -3.72
C PHE A 99 -9.40 -14.63 -3.20
N VAL A 100 -8.35 -15.15 -3.82
CA VAL A 100 -6.97 -14.74 -3.58
C VAL A 100 -6.67 -13.53 -4.46
N ARG A 101 -6.10 -12.50 -3.86
CA ARG A 101 -5.65 -11.28 -4.52
C ARG A 101 -4.22 -10.99 -4.13
N SER A 102 -3.52 -10.20 -4.93
CA SER A 102 -2.15 -9.78 -4.65
C SER A 102 -1.97 -8.27 -4.83
N LEU A 103 -1.19 -7.69 -3.95
CA LEU A 103 -0.72 -6.30 -4.00
C LEU A 103 0.80 -6.29 -3.84
N ASP A 104 1.44 -5.17 -4.15
CA ASP A 104 2.89 -5.01 -3.95
C ASP A 104 3.26 -3.62 -3.41
N SER A 105 4.44 -3.52 -2.81
CA SER A 105 4.90 -2.30 -2.16
C SER A 105 5.14 -1.14 -3.14
N TYR A 106 5.40 -1.39 -4.43
CA TYR A 106 5.63 -0.32 -5.39
C TYR A 106 4.33 0.20 -5.98
N ASN A 107 3.54 -0.68 -6.62
CA ASN A 107 2.29 -0.27 -7.28
C ASN A 107 1.24 0.24 -6.28
N ASP A 108 1.17 -0.37 -5.09
CA ASP A 108 0.07 -0.20 -4.15
C ASP A 108 0.44 0.56 -2.86
N SER A 109 1.68 1.06 -2.75
CA SER A 109 2.15 1.89 -1.64
C SER A 109 3.00 3.06 -2.12
N ILE A 110 4.15 2.80 -2.76
CA ILE A 110 5.07 3.85 -3.25
C ILE A 110 4.39 4.79 -4.24
N MET A 111 3.68 4.25 -5.24
CA MET A 111 2.97 5.05 -6.25
C MET A 111 1.87 5.94 -5.67
N TYR A 112 1.38 5.63 -4.48
CA TYR A 112 0.40 6.45 -3.74
C TYR A 112 1.04 7.39 -2.73
N GLY A 113 2.38 7.34 -2.55
CA GLY A 113 3.08 8.09 -1.51
C GLY A 113 2.75 7.61 -0.09
N GLN A 114 2.27 6.38 0.05
CA GLN A 114 1.79 5.79 1.30
C GLN A 114 2.89 4.95 1.98
N TYR A 115 4.03 5.55 2.24
CA TYR A 115 5.16 4.91 2.94
C TYR A 115 5.95 5.93 3.74
N ARG A 116 6.73 5.43 4.69
CA ARG A 116 7.64 6.26 5.48
C ARG A 116 8.97 5.56 5.67
N ILE A 117 10.06 6.28 5.40
CA ILE A 117 11.43 5.82 5.64
C ILE A 117 11.96 6.54 6.88
N THR A 118 12.52 5.77 7.82
CA THR A 118 13.11 6.29 9.05
C THR A 118 14.47 5.63 9.27
N ALA A 119 15.50 6.43 9.53
CA ALA A 119 16.83 5.94 9.89
C ALA A 119 17.11 6.35 11.35
N ALA A 120 17.31 5.37 12.22
CA ALA A 120 17.63 5.58 13.63
C ALA A 120 18.34 4.36 14.23
N ASN A 121 19.23 4.59 15.19
CA ASN A 121 19.91 3.53 15.97
C ASN A 121 20.61 2.47 15.10
N GLY A 122 21.23 2.88 14.00
CA GLY A 122 21.92 1.97 13.08
C GLY A 122 21.01 1.08 12.26
N GLN A 123 19.74 1.43 12.14
CA GLN A 123 18.74 0.72 11.35
C GLN A 123 18.02 1.66 10.40
N VAL A 124 17.59 1.14 9.27
CA VAL A 124 16.65 1.79 8.36
C VAL A 124 15.34 1.02 8.41
N ARG A 125 14.25 1.73 8.68
CA ARG A 125 12.90 1.18 8.70
C ARG A 125 12.06 1.81 7.60
N VAL A 126 11.38 0.98 6.84
CA VAL A 126 10.39 1.40 5.85
C VAL A 126 9.03 0.85 6.29
N ASP A 127 8.11 1.76 6.63
CA ASP A 127 6.71 1.42 6.91
C ASP A 127 5.92 1.57 5.62
N TYR A 128 5.48 0.47 5.04
CA TYR A 128 4.62 0.46 3.85
C TYR A 128 3.16 0.39 4.26
N THR A 129 2.31 1.25 3.65
CA THR A 129 0.85 1.13 3.67
C THR A 129 0.43 0.64 2.28
N ILE A 130 0.26 -0.69 2.14
CA ILE A 130 -0.04 -1.37 0.88
C ILE A 130 -1.55 -1.47 0.69
N GLY A 131 -2.04 -0.98 -0.44
CA GLY A 131 -3.45 -0.77 -0.71
C GLY A 131 -3.81 0.71 -0.65
N LYS A 132 -4.80 1.13 -1.38
CA LYS A 132 -5.21 2.53 -1.45
C LYS A 132 -5.91 2.93 -0.16
N GLU A 133 -5.27 3.75 0.67
CA GLU A 133 -5.80 4.14 1.97
C GLU A 133 -7.12 4.90 1.86
N TYR A 134 -7.25 5.75 0.84
CA TYR A 134 -8.48 6.49 0.57
C TYR A 134 -8.83 6.45 -0.92
N ASN A 135 -10.11 6.36 -1.24
CA ASN A 135 -10.57 6.54 -2.62
C ASN A 135 -10.31 7.98 -3.07
N ASP A 136 -10.00 8.18 -4.35
CA ASP A 136 -9.69 9.53 -4.87
C ASP A 136 -10.86 10.50 -4.68
N GLU A 137 -12.09 9.98 -4.79
CA GLU A 137 -13.31 10.78 -4.73
C GLU A 137 -13.58 11.38 -3.36
N VAL A 138 -12.98 10.86 -2.28
CA VAL A 138 -13.22 11.37 -0.91
C VAL A 138 -12.73 12.80 -0.71
N VAL A 139 -11.81 13.28 -1.57
CA VAL A 139 -11.38 14.69 -1.55
C VAL A 139 -12.39 15.64 -2.18
N ILE A 140 -13.42 15.14 -2.89
CA ILE A 140 -14.50 16.00 -3.41
C ILE A 140 -15.39 16.39 -2.23
N PRO A 141 -15.40 17.65 -1.78
CA PRO A 141 -16.24 18.05 -0.66
C PRO A 141 -17.71 17.93 -1.05
N LEU A 142 -18.49 17.19 -0.25
CA LEU A 142 -19.93 17.05 -0.44
C LEU A 142 -20.66 18.34 -0.09
N LEU A 143 -20.23 18.98 0.98
CA LEU A 143 -20.66 20.27 1.48
C LEU A 143 -19.40 21.06 1.81
N ILE A 144 -19.33 22.30 1.37
CA ILE A 144 -18.21 23.22 1.63
C ILE A 144 -18.73 24.66 1.76
N ASP A 145 -18.35 25.33 2.83
CA ASP A 145 -18.68 26.73 3.07
C ASP A 145 -18.29 27.61 1.88
N GLN A 146 -19.11 28.63 1.57
CA GLN A 146 -18.89 29.49 0.41
C GLN A 146 -17.51 30.16 0.43
N GLU A 147 -17.08 30.72 1.55
CA GLU A 147 -15.78 31.37 1.66
C GLU A 147 -14.64 30.40 1.40
N ARG A 148 -14.77 29.18 1.92
CA ARG A 148 -13.77 28.12 1.72
C ARG A 148 -13.77 27.62 0.28
N PHE A 149 -14.93 27.43 -0.34
CA PHE A 149 -15.03 27.04 -1.75
C PHE A 149 -14.34 28.09 -2.64
N GLU A 150 -14.62 29.36 -2.40
CA GLU A 150 -14.05 30.46 -3.18
C GLU A 150 -12.54 30.61 -2.96
N THR A 151 -12.04 30.45 -1.72
CA THR A 151 -10.61 30.66 -1.40
C THR A 151 -9.74 29.43 -1.60
N LYS A 152 -10.25 28.23 -1.33
CA LYS A 152 -9.47 26.98 -1.35
C LYS A 152 -9.53 26.27 -2.69
N LEU A 153 -10.62 26.45 -3.44
CA LEU A 153 -10.85 25.79 -4.72
C LEU A 153 -10.90 26.82 -5.86
N LEU A 154 -11.95 27.60 -5.97
CA LEU A 154 -12.26 28.45 -7.12
C LEU A 154 -11.16 29.48 -7.39
N GLY A 155 -10.74 30.22 -6.38
CA GLY A 155 -9.74 31.28 -6.50
C GLY A 155 -8.32 30.80 -6.78
N LYS A 156 -8.06 29.50 -6.71
CA LYS A 156 -6.78 28.92 -7.07
C LYS A 156 -6.73 28.42 -8.52
N LEU A 157 -7.89 28.33 -9.19
CA LEU A 157 -7.97 27.99 -10.61
C LEU A 157 -7.72 29.23 -11.46
N SER A 158 -6.76 29.13 -12.40
CA SER A 158 -6.34 30.25 -13.24
C SER A 158 -7.19 30.42 -14.52
N SER A 159 -8.01 29.43 -14.87
CA SER A 159 -8.79 29.40 -16.10
C SER A 159 -10.27 29.58 -15.80
N ASP A 160 -10.92 30.54 -16.46
CA ASP A 160 -12.38 30.75 -16.37
C ASP A 160 -13.18 29.49 -16.73
N ARG A 161 -12.67 28.69 -17.70
CA ARG A 161 -13.28 27.43 -18.08
C ARG A 161 -13.28 26.43 -16.92
N ASP A 162 -12.17 26.32 -16.21
CA ASP A 162 -12.04 25.41 -15.10
C ASP A 162 -12.87 25.86 -13.89
N GLN A 163 -12.90 27.17 -13.65
CA GLN A 163 -13.78 27.78 -12.63
C GLN A 163 -15.26 27.48 -12.94
N ASN A 164 -15.70 27.69 -14.19
CA ASN A 164 -17.08 27.39 -14.58
C ASN A 164 -17.38 25.88 -14.48
N THR A 165 -16.44 25.02 -14.86
CA THR A 165 -16.59 23.55 -14.71
C THR A 165 -16.77 23.15 -13.24
N LEU A 166 -16.04 23.79 -12.34
CA LEU A 166 -16.16 23.54 -10.90
C LEU A 166 -17.48 24.10 -10.36
N LEU A 167 -17.87 25.33 -10.71
CA LEU A 167 -19.15 25.93 -10.32
C LEU A 167 -20.35 25.11 -10.80
N ASP A 168 -20.32 24.61 -12.02
CA ASP A 168 -21.37 23.75 -12.59
C ASP A 168 -21.55 22.43 -11.83
N ALA A 169 -20.56 22.02 -11.05
CA ALA A 169 -20.61 20.79 -10.26
C ALA A 169 -21.27 20.98 -8.88
N TYR A 170 -21.58 22.20 -8.48
CA TYR A 170 -22.12 22.51 -7.16
C TYR A 170 -23.38 23.39 -7.26
N ASP A 171 -24.23 23.33 -6.23
CA ASP A 171 -25.30 24.27 -5.98
C ASP A 171 -24.99 25.04 -4.71
N LEU A 172 -25.07 26.38 -4.74
CA LEU A 172 -24.99 27.19 -3.55
C LEU A 172 -26.34 27.13 -2.83
N ILE A 173 -26.34 26.61 -1.60
CA ILE A 173 -27.53 26.47 -0.75
C ILE A 173 -27.38 27.27 0.54
N TYR A 174 -28.47 27.75 1.06
CA TYR A 174 -28.56 28.42 2.36
C TYR A 174 -29.98 28.32 2.93
N LEU A 175 -30.11 28.45 4.26
CA LEU A 175 -31.41 28.51 4.91
C LEU A 175 -31.85 30.00 5.05
N VAL A 176 -33.13 30.19 4.99
CA VAL A 176 -33.79 31.45 5.28
C VAL A 176 -34.81 31.21 6.38
N GLU A 177 -34.83 32.10 7.39
CA GLU A 177 -35.87 32.09 8.40
C GLU A 177 -37.15 32.74 7.84
N VAL A 178 -38.29 32.03 7.98
CA VAL A 178 -39.59 32.47 7.48
C VAL A 178 -40.39 33.10 8.61
N PRO A 179 -40.92 34.34 8.43
CA PRO A 179 -41.80 34.97 9.40
C PRO A 179 -42.98 34.09 9.77
N GLU A 180 -43.44 34.18 11.02
CA GLU A 180 -44.47 33.25 11.55
C GLU A 180 -45.77 33.27 10.76
N ASP A 181 -46.16 34.43 10.24
CA ASP A 181 -47.37 34.66 9.43
C ASP A 181 -47.23 34.19 7.96
N GLU A 182 -46.02 33.90 7.52
CA GLU A 182 -45.74 33.43 6.16
C GLU A 182 -45.36 31.94 6.12
N ARG A 183 -45.34 31.24 7.27
CA ARG A 183 -44.94 29.83 7.35
C ARG A 183 -45.94 28.92 6.66
N GLU A 184 -45.43 28.13 5.72
CA GLU A 184 -46.20 27.09 5.05
C GLU A 184 -45.82 25.69 5.58
N THR A 185 -46.73 24.74 5.46
CA THR A 185 -46.38 23.33 5.77
C THR A 185 -45.35 22.83 4.77
N PRO A 186 -44.18 22.36 5.21
CA PRO A 186 -43.15 21.86 4.31
C PRO A 186 -43.63 20.72 3.41
N VAL A 187 -43.15 20.71 2.18
CA VAL A 187 -43.43 19.62 1.22
C VAL A 187 -43.04 18.28 1.82
N GLN A 188 -43.99 17.33 1.88
CA GLN A 188 -43.72 16.01 2.43
C GLN A 188 -42.92 15.16 1.45
N ILE A 189 -41.89 14.51 1.95
CA ILE A 189 -41.00 13.63 1.19
C ILE A 189 -41.07 12.24 1.81
N SER A 190 -41.15 11.21 0.97
CA SER A 190 -41.20 9.83 1.44
C SER A 190 -40.03 9.49 2.37
N MET A 191 -40.33 8.91 3.52
CA MET A 191 -39.40 8.49 4.55
C MET A 191 -38.55 9.63 5.17
N LEU A 192 -38.98 10.89 5.07
CA LEU A 192 -38.39 12.07 5.68
C LEU A 192 -39.44 12.86 6.44
N ASP A 193 -39.15 13.21 7.69
CA ASP A 193 -39.97 14.17 8.45
C ASP A 193 -39.53 15.60 8.14
N THR A 194 -40.16 16.20 7.13
CA THR A 194 -39.85 17.57 6.70
C THR A 194 -40.24 18.62 7.73
N ASN A 195 -41.21 18.36 8.61
CA ASN A 195 -41.53 19.25 9.72
C ASN A 195 -40.38 19.26 10.73
N LYS A 196 -39.80 18.11 11.04
CA LYS A 196 -38.61 18.00 11.90
C LYS A 196 -37.40 18.71 11.26
N LEU A 197 -37.15 18.48 9.95
CA LEU A 197 -36.03 19.06 9.23
C LEU A 197 -36.09 20.60 9.14
N PHE A 198 -37.27 21.18 8.94
CA PHE A 198 -37.46 22.63 8.75
C PHE A 198 -38.14 23.29 9.93
N ALA A 199 -38.10 22.70 11.13
CA ALA A 199 -38.68 23.21 12.36
C ALA A 199 -40.12 23.73 12.15
N ASN A 200 -41.01 22.90 11.59
CA ASN A 200 -42.42 23.22 11.26
C ASN A 200 -42.57 24.43 10.31
N GLY A 201 -41.68 24.55 9.34
CA GLY A 201 -41.71 25.62 8.34
C GLY A 201 -41.04 26.94 8.81
N GLN A 202 -40.36 26.91 9.96
CA GLN A 202 -39.56 28.08 10.40
C GLN A 202 -38.42 28.36 9.43
N TYR A 203 -37.88 27.36 8.78
CA TYR A 203 -36.79 27.48 7.83
C TYR A 203 -37.19 26.98 6.46
N GLU A 204 -36.64 27.60 5.42
CA GLU A 204 -36.73 27.16 4.04
C GLU A 204 -35.35 27.08 3.39
N LEU A 205 -35.13 26.07 2.53
CA LEU A 205 -33.91 25.93 1.76
C LEU A 205 -33.97 26.75 0.47
N TYR A 206 -32.95 27.56 0.25
CA TYR A 206 -32.82 28.48 -0.88
C TYR A 206 -31.57 28.20 -1.69
N THR A 207 -31.63 28.60 -2.95
CA THR A 207 -30.50 28.89 -3.83
C THR A 207 -30.68 30.29 -4.39
N PRO A 208 -29.68 30.93 -5.02
CA PRO A 208 -29.85 32.19 -5.74
C PRO A 208 -31.00 32.14 -6.78
N GLU A 209 -31.17 31.00 -7.46
CA GLU A 209 -32.26 30.80 -8.43
C GLU A 209 -33.65 30.79 -7.75
N ILE A 210 -33.79 30.07 -6.63
CA ILE A 210 -35.04 30.09 -5.84
C ILE A 210 -35.35 31.50 -5.34
N ALA A 211 -34.34 32.24 -4.90
CA ALA A 211 -34.52 33.64 -4.45
C ALA A 211 -35.03 34.56 -5.57
N ASP A 212 -34.48 34.43 -6.79
CA ASP A 212 -34.96 35.16 -7.99
C ASP A 212 -36.40 34.78 -8.31
N TYR A 213 -36.73 33.49 -8.33
CA TYR A 213 -38.10 33.02 -8.61
C TYR A 213 -39.10 33.49 -7.54
N LYS A 214 -38.74 33.44 -6.26
CA LYS A 214 -39.58 33.96 -5.16
C LYS A 214 -39.86 35.46 -5.31
N ALA A 215 -38.87 36.29 -5.70
CA ALA A 215 -39.04 37.71 -5.94
C ALA A 215 -40.03 37.99 -7.09
N ARG A 216 -40.11 37.12 -8.08
CA ARG A 216 -40.99 37.25 -9.25
C ARG A 216 -42.32 36.50 -9.13
N LEU A 217 -42.51 35.72 -8.08
CA LEU A 217 -43.64 34.79 -7.92
C LEU A 217 -45.00 35.52 -7.97
N LYS A 218 -45.07 36.74 -7.47
CA LYS A 218 -46.30 37.57 -7.48
C LYS A 218 -46.76 37.86 -8.91
N ASP A 219 -45.84 38.11 -9.83
CA ASP A 219 -46.11 38.43 -11.23
C ASP A 219 -46.20 37.19 -12.12
N GLU A 220 -45.49 36.10 -11.70
CA GLU A 220 -45.38 34.84 -12.43
C GLU A 220 -45.71 33.62 -11.53
N PRO A 221 -47.00 33.38 -11.20
CA PRO A 221 -47.39 32.30 -10.27
C PRO A 221 -46.96 30.89 -10.71
N SER A 222 -46.69 30.67 -12.00
CA SER A 222 -46.22 29.36 -12.54
C SER A 222 -44.82 29.00 -12.05
N LEU A 223 -44.05 29.97 -11.50
CA LEU A 223 -42.74 29.73 -10.92
C LEU A 223 -42.78 28.88 -9.64
N GLN A 224 -43.93 28.82 -8.94
CA GLN A 224 -44.07 27.98 -7.74
C GLN A 224 -43.73 26.53 -8.01
N ALA A 225 -44.27 25.95 -9.08
CA ALA A 225 -43.95 24.54 -9.43
C ALA A 225 -42.47 24.29 -9.73
N ARG A 226 -41.75 25.30 -10.23
CA ARG A 226 -40.30 25.22 -10.44
C ARG A 226 -39.55 25.29 -9.12
N ILE A 227 -39.92 26.21 -8.24
CA ILE A 227 -39.35 26.33 -6.89
C ILE A 227 -39.51 25.00 -6.15
N ASP A 228 -40.71 24.43 -6.15
CA ASP A 228 -40.99 23.14 -5.47
C ASP A 228 -40.16 22.02 -6.05
N GLY A 229 -40.04 21.96 -7.37
CA GLY A 229 -39.21 20.94 -8.04
C GLY A 229 -37.73 21.05 -7.71
N ILE A 230 -37.15 22.25 -7.69
CA ILE A 230 -35.75 22.47 -7.32
C ILE A 230 -35.55 22.15 -5.84
N ARG A 231 -36.40 22.65 -4.95
CA ARG A 231 -36.33 22.35 -3.51
C ARG A 231 -36.36 20.87 -3.22
N LEU A 232 -37.28 20.14 -3.84
CA LEU A 232 -37.40 18.71 -3.65
C LEU A 232 -36.08 17.99 -3.97
N GLN A 233 -35.47 18.32 -5.10
CA GLN A 233 -34.19 17.72 -5.49
C GLN A 233 -33.05 18.06 -4.54
N LEU A 234 -32.97 19.31 -4.10
CA LEU A 234 -31.96 19.79 -3.16
C LEU A 234 -32.09 19.10 -1.79
N ILE A 235 -33.32 19.05 -1.25
CA ILE A 235 -33.61 18.43 0.05
C ILE A 235 -33.26 16.95 0.03
N VAL A 236 -33.69 16.20 -1.00
CA VAL A 236 -33.40 14.78 -1.12
C VAL A 236 -31.89 14.55 -1.17
N ARG A 237 -31.17 15.32 -1.95
CA ARG A 237 -29.71 15.18 -2.07
C ARG A 237 -28.98 15.53 -0.77
N LEU A 238 -29.35 16.63 -0.13
CA LEU A 238 -28.76 17.05 1.15
C LEU A 238 -28.95 15.97 2.23
N VAL A 239 -30.20 15.50 2.37
CA VAL A 239 -30.52 14.46 3.35
C VAL A 239 -29.82 13.15 3.02
N ASP A 240 -29.75 12.74 1.75
CA ASP A 240 -29.03 11.54 1.35
C ASP A 240 -27.51 11.66 1.63
N PHE A 241 -26.91 12.83 1.46
CA PHE A 241 -25.51 13.06 1.84
C PHE A 241 -25.33 12.95 3.35
N ILE A 242 -26.20 13.54 4.16
CA ILE A 242 -26.13 13.45 5.62
C ILE A 242 -26.24 11.98 6.06
N VAL A 243 -27.28 11.27 5.64
CA VAL A 243 -27.53 9.86 6.04
C VAL A 243 -26.40 8.92 5.58
N ALA A 244 -25.90 9.11 4.37
CA ALA A 244 -24.81 8.28 3.84
C ALA A 244 -23.46 8.52 4.54
N ASN A 245 -23.31 9.65 5.26
CA ASN A 245 -22.07 10.10 5.88
C ASN A 245 -22.17 10.29 7.41
N ARG A 246 -23.18 9.72 8.03
CA ARG A 246 -23.39 9.66 9.48
C ARG A 246 -23.66 8.21 9.90
N VAL A 247 -22.81 7.64 10.79
CA VAL A 247 -22.95 6.24 11.24
C VAL A 247 -24.10 6.02 12.21
N ASP A 248 -24.51 7.04 12.90
CA ASP A 248 -25.61 7.05 13.84
C ASP A 248 -26.98 7.14 13.13
N TYR A 249 -26.99 7.49 11.83
CA TYR A 249 -28.20 7.58 11.02
C TYR A 249 -28.41 6.31 10.16
N GLN A 250 -29.66 5.82 10.16
CA GLN A 250 -30.06 4.64 9.40
C GLN A 250 -31.07 4.96 8.30
N SER A 251 -31.75 6.11 8.42
CA SER A 251 -32.83 6.50 7.52
C SER A 251 -32.92 8.02 7.40
N ARG A 252 -33.63 8.49 6.38
CA ARG A 252 -33.92 9.91 6.19
C ARG A 252 -34.66 10.56 7.36
N SER A 253 -35.45 9.79 8.13
CA SER A 253 -36.20 10.28 9.29
C SER A 253 -35.33 10.62 10.50
N ASP A 254 -34.06 10.22 10.48
CA ASP A 254 -33.12 10.53 11.55
C ASP A 254 -32.64 11.99 11.46
N VAL A 255 -32.64 12.57 10.26
CA VAL A 255 -32.18 13.94 10.00
C VAL A 255 -33.14 14.97 10.59
N SER A 256 -32.57 16.02 11.19
CA SER A 256 -33.31 17.08 11.87
C SER A 256 -32.83 18.48 11.45
N ALA A 257 -33.48 19.52 11.97
CA ALA A 257 -33.04 20.89 11.74
C ALA A 257 -31.62 21.15 12.24
N GLU A 258 -31.20 20.52 13.34
CA GLU A 258 -29.87 20.66 13.92
C GLU A 258 -28.75 20.31 12.95
N ASP A 259 -29.01 19.36 12.02
CA ASP A 259 -28.04 18.93 11.00
C ASP A 259 -27.80 19.96 9.90
N ILE A 260 -28.64 20.96 9.77
CA ILE A 260 -28.62 21.94 8.68
C ILE A 260 -28.61 23.39 9.14
N LEU A 261 -28.74 23.66 10.46
CA LEU A 261 -28.82 25.05 11.00
C LEU A 261 -27.59 25.91 10.65
N GLN A 262 -26.41 25.32 10.45
CA GLN A 262 -25.22 26.06 10.01
C GLN A 262 -25.42 26.77 8.67
N LEU A 263 -26.36 26.32 7.83
CA LEU A 263 -26.70 26.95 6.54
C LEU A 263 -27.41 28.32 6.70
N LEU A 264 -27.85 28.70 7.91
CA LEU A 264 -28.40 30.03 8.18
C LEU A 264 -27.30 31.10 8.10
N ASP A 265 -26.16 30.82 8.73
CA ASP A 265 -25.06 31.77 8.85
C ASP A 265 -23.99 31.56 7.76
N ASN A 266 -23.90 30.35 7.21
CA ASN A 266 -22.85 29.95 6.27
C ASN A 266 -23.45 29.35 4.99
N PRO A 267 -23.72 30.18 3.95
CA PRO A 267 -24.06 29.65 2.63
C PRO A 267 -23.03 28.61 2.18
N THR A 268 -23.49 27.45 1.71
CA THR A 268 -22.67 26.27 1.49
C THR A 268 -22.84 25.77 0.05
N TYR A 269 -21.73 25.47 -0.62
CA TYR A 269 -21.75 24.78 -1.90
C TYR A 269 -21.97 23.27 -1.68
N MET A 270 -23.04 22.72 -2.25
CA MET A 270 -23.42 21.32 -2.20
C MET A 270 -23.08 20.65 -3.53
N TYR A 271 -22.29 19.58 -3.48
CA TYR A 271 -21.92 18.79 -4.67
C TYR A 271 -23.15 18.16 -5.35
N LYS A 272 -23.20 18.18 -6.68
CA LYS A 272 -24.34 17.63 -7.45
C LYS A 272 -24.33 16.10 -7.55
N GLY A 273 -23.31 15.41 -6.99
CA GLY A 273 -23.21 13.96 -7.07
C GLY A 273 -22.92 13.45 -8.49
N LEU A 274 -22.04 14.14 -9.22
CA LEU A 274 -21.67 13.78 -10.59
C LEU A 274 -20.97 12.41 -10.62
N SER A 275 -21.04 11.72 -11.74
CA SER A 275 -20.42 10.41 -11.94
C SER A 275 -19.61 10.35 -13.24
N GLY A 276 -18.77 9.33 -13.36
CA GLY A 276 -18.02 9.02 -14.57
C GLY A 276 -17.05 10.13 -14.99
N PHE A 277 -17.11 10.58 -16.24
CA PHE A 277 -16.19 11.57 -16.80
C PHE A 277 -16.30 12.94 -16.10
N ARG A 278 -17.52 13.37 -15.75
CA ARG A 278 -17.73 14.66 -15.08
C ARG A 278 -17.11 14.67 -13.68
N GLN A 279 -17.29 13.60 -12.93
CA GLN A 279 -16.67 13.44 -11.61
C GLN A 279 -15.14 13.47 -11.70
N ARG A 280 -14.55 12.76 -12.67
CA ARG A 280 -13.09 12.76 -12.89
C ARG A 280 -12.55 14.14 -13.22
N ASN A 281 -13.28 14.93 -14.02
CA ASN A 281 -12.88 16.32 -14.31
C ASN A 281 -12.86 17.17 -13.03
N VAL A 282 -13.91 17.10 -12.20
CA VAL A 282 -13.96 17.80 -10.92
C VAL A 282 -12.81 17.37 -10.01
N LEU A 283 -12.58 16.07 -9.89
CA LEU A 283 -11.47 15.51 -9.10
C LEU A 283 -10.11 16.04 -9.59
N THR A 284 -9.91 16.10 -10.91
CA THR A 284 -8.67 16.64 -11.49
C THR A 284 -8.47 18.11 -11.11
N LEU A 285 -9.51 18.92 -11.15
CA LEU A 285 -9.45 20.34 -10.75
C LEU A 285 -9.15 20.49 -9.25
N ILE A 286 -9.82 19.73 -8.39
CA ILE A 286 -9.62 19.73 -6.95
C ILE A 286 -8.17 19.34 -6.59
N ASN A 287 -7.65 18.30 -7.22
CA ASN A 287 -6.26 17.87 -7.02
C ASN A 287 -5.25 18.92 -7.52
N SER A 288 -5.53 19.59 -8.63
CA SER A 288 -4.63 20.60 -9.21
C SER A 288 -4.41 21.81 -8.31
N VAL A 289 -5.37 22.13 -7.46
CA VAL A 289 -5.28 23.23 -6.49
C VAL A 289 -4.72 22.81 -5.13
N GLY A 290 -4.36 21.53 -4.98
CA GLY A 290 -3.77 20.99 -3.75
C GLY A 290 -4.75 20.89 -2.58
N TYR A 291 -6.05 20.73 -2.86
CA TYR A 291 -7.04 20.46 -1.84
C TYR A 291 -6.88 19.01 -1.35
N SER A 292 -6.64 18.83 -0.07
CA SER A 292 -6.20 17.56 0.52
C SER A 292 -7.33 16.86 1.30
N ILE A 293 -7.09 15.61 1.68
CA ILE A 293 -7.98 14.85 2.58
C ILE A 293 -8.17 15.60 3.92
N ALA A 294 -7.14 16.31 4.42
CA ALA A 294 -7.25 17.09 5.63
C ALA A 294 -8.20 18.29 5.47
N GLU A 295 -8.19 18.94 4.29
CA GLU A 295 -9.16 20.01 3.98
C GLU A 295 -10.58 19.43 3.83
N ALA A 296 -10.73 18.28 3.17
CA ALA A 296 -12.01 17.60 3.03
C ALA A 296 -12.58 17.13 4.38
N SER A 297 -11.72 16.62 5.28
CA SER A 297 -12.12 16.25 6.65
C SER A 297 -12.58 17.44 7.47
N PHE A 298 -11.88 18.58 7.34
CA PHE A 298 -12.30 19.83 7.97
C PHE A 298 -13.69 20.27 7.51
N ASP A 299 -13.95 20.24 6.19
CA ASP A 299 -15.25 20.66 5.64
C ASP A 299 -16.38 19.68 6.02
N ARG A 300 -16.06 18.40 6.18
CA ARG A 300 -17.02 17.39 6.69
C ARG A 300 -17.41 17.67 8.14
N GLU A 301 -16.42 17.92 9.02
CA GLU A 301 -16.66 18.27 10.43
C GLU A 301 -17.49 19.55 10.57
N ALA A 302 -17.15 20.59 9.79
CA ALA A 302 -17.90 21.86 9.78
C ALA A 302 -19.36 21.70 9.32
N ASN A 303 -19.67 20.65 8.56
CA ASN A 303 -21.01 20.31 8.07
C ASN A 303 -21.64 19.11 8.78
N ASN A 304 -21.21 18.79 10.00
CA ASN A 304 -21.76 17.71 10.84
C ASN A 304 -21.73 16.31 10.17
N LEU A 305 -20.76 16.06 9.27
CA LEU A 305 -20.54 14.75 8.67
C LEU A 305 -19.40 14.02 9.39
N ASP A 306 -19.47 12.69 9.45
CA ASP A 306 -18.42 11.87 10.03
C ASP A 306 -17.09 12.05 9.28
N GLU A 307 -15.99 11.77 9.98
CA GLU A 307 -14.65 11.75 9.40
C GLU A 307 -14.54 10.78 8.21
N ILE A 308 -13.64 11.09 7.29
CA ILE A 308 -13.33 10.21 6.17
C ILE A 308 -12.68 8.93 6.71
N ARG A 309 -13.28 7.79 6.41
CA ARG A 309 -12.76 6.49 6.82
C ARG A 309 -11.82 5.94 5.77
N PRO A 310 -10.68 5.40 6.21
CA PRO A 310 -9.79 4.70 5.29
C PRO A 310 -10.44 3.43 4.75
N ASN A 311 -10.01 3.01 3.57
CA ASN A 311 -10.39 1.73 2.99
C ASN A 311 -9.93 0.58 3.89
N LEU A 312 -10.72 -0.50 3.91
CA LEU A 312 -10.38 -1.68 4.71
C LEU A 312 -9.35 -2.58 4.02
N GLU A 313 -9.19 -2.48 2.69
CA GLU A 313 -8.24 -3.24 1.87
C GLU A 313 -6.85 -2.59 1.91
N VAL A 314 -6.33 -2.45 3.13
CA VAL A 314 -5.03 -1.79 3.41
C VAL A 314 -4.25 -2.64 4.40
N PHE A 315 -2.94 -2.75 4.14
CA PHE A 315 -2.00 -3.55 4.93
C PHE A 315 -0.80 -2.66 5.31
N GLN A 316 -0.60 -2.45 6.60
CA GLN A 316 0.58 -1.75 7.11
C GLN A 316 1.65 -2.79 7.46
N ILE A 317 2.77 -2.76 6.75
CA ILE A 317 3.84 -3.74 6.89
C ILE A 317 5.17 -3.03 7.00
N PRO A 318 5.85 -3.11 8.16
CA PRO A 318 7.18 -2.58 8.34
C PRO A 318 8.25 -3.54 7.83
N VAL A 319 9.33 -2.98 7.24
CA VAL A 319 10.55 -3.70 6.91
C VAL A 319 11.73 -2.97 7.54
N ILE A 320 12.57 -3.69 8.25
CA ILE A 320 13.72 -3.15 8.97
C ILE A 320 15.00 -3.71 8.35
N TYR A 321 15.94 -2.84 8.02
CA TYR A 321 17.26 -3.15 7.49
C TYR A 321 18.32 -2.80 8.51
N ARG A 322 19.29 -3.69 8.72
CA ARG A 322 20.41 -3.51 9.64
C ARG A 322 21.67 -4.12 9.04
N LEU A 323 22.81 -3.47 9.21
CA LEU A 323 24.12 -4.05 8.93
C LEU A 323 24.63 -4.81 10.16
N ASP A 324 25.15 -6.02 9.95
CA ASP A 324 25.69 -6.86 10.99
C ASP A 324 27.02 -7.50 10.52
N GLY A 325 28.12 -6.83 10.81
CA GLY A 325 29.39 -7.19 10.20
C GLY A 325 29.32 -7.09 8.67
N PRO A 326 29.78 -8.11 7.92
CA PRO A 326 29.76 -8.11 6.46
C PRO A 326 28.40 -8.51 5.85
N GLU A 327 27.31 -8.45 6.60
CA GLU A 327 26.02 -8.95 6.20
C GLU A 327 24.91 -7.89 6.36
N LEU A 328 23.91 -7.96 5.46
CA LEU A 328 22.66 -7.20 5.57
C LEU A 328 21.59 -8.12 6.22
N VAL A 329 21.01 -7.66 7.30
CA VAL A 329 19.88 -8.33 7.98
C VAL A 329 18.60 -7.58 7.70
N VAL A 330 17.61 -8.27 7.15
CA VAL A 330 16.29 -7.73 6.81
C VAL A 330 15.24 -8.44 7.65
N THR A 331 14.40 -7.65 8.34
CA THR A 331 13.41 -8.18 9.29
C THR A 331 12.02 -7.61 9.01
N ILE A 332 11.00 -8.45 9.06
CA ILE A 332 9.58 -8.08 9.13
C ILE A 332 9.06 -8.49 10.51
N PRO A 333 8.77 -7.56 11.43
CA PRO A 333 8.10 -7.86 12.70
C PRO A 333 6.60 -8.08 12.43
N CYS A 334 6.17 -9.35 12.38
CA CYS A 334 4.80 -9.68 12.00
C CYS A 334 3.76 -9.30 13.07
N ASP A 335 4.17 -9.09 14.31
CA ASP A 335 3.35 -8.55 15.40
C ASP A 335 2.99 -7.05 15.21
N GLU A 336 3.74 -6.34 14.37
CA GLU A 336 3.47 -4.94 14.02
C GLU A 336 2.63 -4.80 12.73
N ILE A 337 2.28 -5.91 12.06
CA ILE A 337 1.45 -5.85 10.84
C ILE A 337 0.01 -5.52 11.21
N VAL A 338 -0.54 -4.49 10.56
CA VAL A 338 -1.93 -4.07 10.75
C VAL A 338 -2.72 -4.29 9.45
N HIS A 339 -3.84 -4.97 9.54
CA HIS A 339 -4.79 -5.15 8.45
C HIS A 339 -6.20 -5.40 9.00
N HIS A 340 -7.22 -5.19 8.19
CA HIS A 340 -8.60 -5.49 8.57
C HIS A 340 -8.90 -7.00 8.41
N GLU A 341 -9.61 -7.61 9.38
CA GLU A 341 -9.90 -9.05 9.45
C GLU A 341 -10.66 -9.62 8.24
N SER A 342 -11.41 -8.78 7.52
CA SER A 342 -12.09 -9.20 6.28
C SER A 342 -11.11 -9.46 5.12
N TYR A 343 -9.93 -8.84 5.16
CA TYR A 343 -8.86 -8.97 4.17
C TYR A 343 -7.71 -9.76 4.77
N ARG A 344 -7.82 -11.09 4.70
CA ARG A 344 -6.90 -11.99 5.41
C ARG A 344 -5.57 -12.09 4.68
N LEU A 345 -4.54 -11.43 5.21
CA LEU A 345 -3.17 -11.60 4.73
C LEU A 345 -2.75 -13.07 4.86
N THR A 346 -2.30 -13.69 3.76
CA THR A 346 -1.94 -15.10 3.70
C THR A 346 -0.45 -15.34 3.45
N SER A 347 0.17 -14.55 2.56
CA SER A 347 1.61 -14.67 2.30
C SER A 347 2.30 -13.33 2.06
N ILE A 348 3.60 -13.31 2.31
CA ILE A 348 4.50 -12.18 2.04
C ILE A 348 5.72 -12.70 1.29
N SER A 349 5.98 -12.20 0.08
CA SER A 349 7.23 -12.39 -0.66
C SER A 349 8.17 -11.23 -0.34
N LEU A 350 9.40 -11.54 0.07
CA LEU A 350 10.40 -10.55 0.47
C LEU A 350 11.50 -10.44 -0.58
N LEU A 351 11.81 -9.21 -0.99
CA LEU A 351 12.96 -8.84 -1.83
C LEU A 351 13.14 -9.74 -3.07
N ARG A 352 12.06 -9.96 -3.83
CA ARG A 352 12.03 -10.90 -4.95
C ARG A 352 13.15 -10.70 -5.97
N PHE A 353 13.56 -9.46 -6.16
CA PHE A 353 14.55 -9.09 -7.19
C PHE A 353 15.92 -8.73 -6.62
N PHE A 354 16.16 -8.94 -5.33
CA PHE A 354 17.44 -8.62 -4.72
C PHE A 354 18.55 -9.50 -5.31
N GLY A 355 19.56 -8.85 -5.87
CA GLY A 355 20.65 -9.52 -6.56
C GLY A 355 20.26 -10.23 -7.87
N ALA A 356 19.12 -9.90 -8.45
CA ALA A 356 18.65 -10.50 -9.71
C ALA A 356 19.67 -10.33 -10.83
N ALA A 357 19.86 -11.40 -11.62
CA ALA A 357 20.75 -11.43 -12.77
C ALA A 357 19.96 -11.31 -14.08
N ASP A 358 20.42 -10.47 -15.01
CA ASP A 358 19.75 -10.28 -16.30
C ASP A 358 20.10 -11.39 -17.33
N SER A 359 19.50 -11.28 -18.52
CA SER A 359 19.64 -12.26 -19.59
C SER A 359 21.05 -12.32 -20.21
N THR A 360 21.94 -11.39 -19.87
CA THR A 360 23.33 -11.34 -20.41
C THR A 360 24.36 -11.94 -19.47
N GLN A 361 24.00 -12.11 -18.17
CA GLN A 361 24.91 -12.57 -17.13
C GLN A 361 24.97 -14.10 -17.06
N SER A 362 26.15 -14.61 -16.78
CA SER A 362 26.41 -16.04 -16.57
C SER A 362 26.47 -16.39 -15.07
N GLY A 363 26.15 -17.63 -14.73
CA GLY A 363 26.17 -18.10 -13.36
C GLY A 363 25.04 -19.08 -13.04
N TYR A 364 24.62 -19.10 -11.78
CA TYR A 364 23.58 -20.01 -11.31
C TYR A 364 22.87 -19.50 -10.06
N ILE A 365 21.68 -20.01 -9.85
CA ILE A 365 20.94 -19.93 -8.59
C ILE A 365 21.26 -21.21 -7.80
N PHE A 366 21.57 -21.08 -6.52
CA PHE A 366 21.68 -22.16 -5.57
C PHE A 366 20.36 -22.31 -4.79
N VAL A 367 19.82 -23.52 -4.78
CA VAL A 367 18.64 -23.92 -3.99
C VAL A 367 18.93 -25.17 -3.18
N PRO A 368 18.40 -25.31 -1.96
CA PRO A 368 18.67 -26.44 -1.06
C PRO A 368 17.78 -27.66 -1.36
N ASP A 369 17.63 -28.05 -2.63
CA ASP A 369 16.84 -29.18 -3.06
C ASP A 369 17.62 -30.49 -2.75
N GLY A 370 17.15 -31.27 -1.79
CA GLY A 370 17.88 -32.41 -1.25
C GLY A 370 19.24 -31.98 -0.65
N SER A 371 20.31 -32.45 -1.25
CA SER A 371 21.70 -32.10 -0.90
C SER A 371 22.17 -30.76 -1.49
N GLY A 372 21.33 -30.09 -2.24
CA GLY A 372 21.58 -28.83 -2.95
C GLY A 372 21.58 -29.01 -4.47
N ALA A 373 20.99 -28.06 -5.17
CA ALA A 373 20.94 -28.01 -6.62
C ALA A 373 21.34 -26.63 -7.18
N LEU A 374 21.85 -26.64 -8.41
CA LEU A 374 22.22 -25.44 -9.14
C LEU A 374 21.30 -25.28 -10.36
N ILE A 375 20.66 -24.12 -10.47
CA ILE A 375 19.85 -23.72 -11.63
C ILE A 375 20.67 -22.74 -12.44
N ASN A 376 21.18 -23.15 -13.61
CA ASN A 376 21.94 -22.25 -14.46
C ASN A 376 21.09 -21.06 -14.91
N LEU A 377 21.66 -19.88 -14.86
CA LEU A 377 21.01 -18.65 -15.36
C LEU A 377 20.74 -18.81 -16.86
N ASN A 378 19.68 -18.17 -17.34
CA ASN A 378 19.35 -18.10 -18.77
C ASN A 378 19.27 -19.48 -19.48
N ASN A 379 18.88 -20.53 -18.76
CA ASN A 379 18.86 -21.91 -19.26
C ASN A 379 17.75 -22.20 -20.30
N GLY A 380 16.89 -21.22 -20.62
CA GLY A 380 15.83 -21.34 -21.61
C GLY A 380 14.63 -22.20 -21.24
N LYS A 381 14.58 -22.77 -20.03
CA LYS A 381 13.49 -23.66 -19.57
C LYS A 381 12.24 -22.87 -19.13
N THR A 382 11.80 -21.91 -19.95
CA THR A 382 10.68 -21.01 -19.63
C THR A 382 9.31 -21.69 -19.68
N GLN A 383 9.20 -22.84 -20.34
CA GLN A 383 7.96 -23.64 -20.42
C GLN A 383 7.72 -24.52 -19.19
N MET A 384 8.73 -24.74 -18.37
CA MET A 384 8.61 -25.47 -17.11
C MET A 384 8.13 -24.51 -16.01
N ASN A 385 7.50 -25.04 -14.96
CA ASN A 385 7.19 -24.22 -13.79
C ASN A 385 8.47 -23.69 -13.14
N ALA A 386 8.37 -22.49 -12.52
CA ALA A 386 9.40 -21.99 -11.65
C ALA A 386 9.63 -22.98 -10.49
N TRP A 387 10.86 -23.10 -10.04
CA TRP A 387 11.15 -23.94 -8.88
C TRP A 387 10.62 -23.26 -7.60
N ALA A 388 9.91 -24.02 -6.77
CA ALA A 388 9.43 -23.56 -5.48
C ALA A 388 9.29 -24.75 -4.53
N SER A 389 9.79 -24.60 -3.32
CA SER A 389 9.67 -25.64 -2.29
C SER A 389 9.51 -25.04 -0.91
N SER A 390 8.66 -25.66 -0.09
CA SER A 390 8.52 -25.33 1.33
C SER A 390 9.74 -25.83 2.10
N ILE A 391 10.25 -24.98 2.98
CA ILE A 391 11.32 -25.38 3.90
C ILE A 391 10.73 -26.43 4.87
N TYR A 392 11.48 -27.50 5.11
CA TYR A 392 11.08 -28.67 5.90
C TYR A 392 9.91 -29.48 5.32
N GLY A 393 9.52 -29.21 4.05
CA GLY A 393 8.48 -29.95 3.37
C GLY A 393 7.05 -29.50 3.67
N SER A 394 6.08 -30.40 3.48
CA SER A 394 4.65 -30.08 3.67
C SER A 394 4.22 -30.33 5.11
N ASP A 395 3.32 -29.48 5.62
CA ASP A 395 2.68 -29.72 6.91
C ASP A 395 1.69 -30.89 6.81
N TRP A 396 2.02 -32.00 7.43
CA TRP A 396 1.24 -33.23 7.44
C TRP A 396 -0.10 -33.09 8.17
N ALA A 397 -0.24 -32.08 9.02
CA ALA A 397 -1.49 -31.81 9.74
C ALA A 397 -2.53 -31.11 8.86
N LEU A 398 -2.10 -30.43 7.79
CA LEU A 398 -2.97 -29.62 6.94
C LEU A 398 -3.36 -30.26 5.61
N SER A 399 -2.65 -31.30 5.16
CA SER A 399 -2.93 -31.94 3.86
C SER A 399 -2.64 -33.42 3.86
N ALA A 400 -3.50 -34.19 3.17
CA ALA A 400 -3.17 -35.56 2.81
C ALA A 400 -1.96 -35.53 1.86
N VAL A 401 -0.81 -35.98 2.35
CA VAL A 401 0.41 -36.02 1.56
C VAL A 401 0.30 -37.18 0.59
N THR A 402 0.17 -36.87 -0.68
CA THR A 402 0.45 -37.82 -1.74
C THR A 402 1.98 -37.90 -1.84
N ALA A 403 2.56 -39.11 -1.70
CA ALA A 403 3.98 -39.30 -1.89
C ALA A 403 4.37 -38.86 -3.31
N VAL A 404 5.02 -37.70 -3.41
CA VAL A 404 5.61 -37.22 -4.64
C VAL A 404 7.11 -37.46 -4.50
N ASN A 405 7.74 -38.00 -5.52
CA ASN A 405 9.20 -38.18 -5.59
C ASN A 405 9.90 -36.84 -5.76
N THR A 406 9.80 -35.98 -4.77
CA THR A 406 10.51 -34.69 -4.69
C THR A 406 11.40 -34.73 -3.47
N GLU A 407 12.63 -34.28 -3.63
CA GLU A 407 13.53 -34.08 -2.51
C GLU A 407 13.00 -32.99 -1.59
N ASN A 408 13.21 -33.13 -0.28
CA ASN A 408 12.80 -32.14 0.70
C ASN A 408 13.87 -31.08 0.84
N VAL A 409 13.45 -29.85 1.08
CA VAL A 409 14.30 -28.76 1.51
C VAL A 409 14.50 -28.86 3.03
N TYR A 410 15.74 -29.07 3.46
CA TYR A 410 16.08 -29.18 4.88
C TYR A 410 16.81 -27.96 5.44
N LEU A 411 17.36 -27.12 4.58
CA LEU A 411 18.16 -25.98 4.98
C LEU A 411 17.46 -24.68 4.60
N PRO A 412 17.34 -23.71 5.52
CA PRO A 412 16.68 -22.43 5.27
C PRO A 412 17.64 -21.43 4.57
N VAL A 413 18.19 -21.84 3.43
CA VAL A 413 19.21 -21.05 2.71
C VAL A 413 18.96 -21.05 1.21
N PHE A 414 19.38 -19.98 0.52
CA PHE A 414 19.41 -19.91 -0.94
C PHE A 414 20.50 -18.94 -1.39
N GLY A 415 20.80 -18.89 -2.67
CA GLY A 415 21.81 -17.96 -3.16
C GLY A 415 21.76 -17.76 -4.66
N ILE A 416 22.48 -16.76 -5.13
CA ILE A 416 22.67 -16.48 -6.54
C ILE A 416 24.13 -16.09 -6.78
N LYS A 417 24.72 -16.67 -7.82
CA LYS A 417 26.02 -16.29 -8.35
C LYS A 417 25.83 -15.74 -9.76
N HIS A 418 26.37 -14.56 -10.02
CA HIS A 418 26.53 -14.08 -11.39
C HIS A 418 27.90 -13.43 -11.56
N GLU A 419 28.53 -13.78 -12.67
CA GLU A 419 29.91 -13.43 -12.96
C GLU A 419 30.86 -13.90 -11.85
N ASP A 420 31.61 -13.01 -11.24
CA ASP A 420 32.63 -13.27 -10.22
C ASP A 420 32.18 -12.96 -8.77
N LYS A 421 30.88 -12.68 -8.57
CA LYS A 421 30.31 -12.40 -7.27
C LYS A 421 29.12 -13.30 -6.94
N ALA A 422 28.88 -13.53 -5.66
CA ALA A 422 27.78 -14.34 -5.17
C ALA A 422 27.12 -13.69 -3.94
N MET A 423 25.82 -13.92 -3.80
CA MET A 423 25.02 -13.56 -2.64
C MET A 423 24.41 -14.84 -2.06
N MET A 424 24.50 -14.98 -0.75
CA MET A 424 23.83 -16.06 -0.01
C MET A 424 22.85 -15.49 0.98
N ALA A 425 21.67 -16.06 1.08
CA ALA A 425 20.65 -15.74 2.06
C ALA A 425 20.49 -16.87 3.07
N ILE A 426 20.37 -16.51 4.35
CA ILE A 426 20.06 -17.41 5.47
C ILE A 426 18.78 -16.90 6.12
N ILE A 427 17.74 -17.73 6.15
CA ILE A 427 16.49 -17.40 6.84
C ILE A 427 16.67 -17.78 8.30
N GLU A 428 16.80 -16.75 9.16
CA GLU A 428 17.09 -16.95 10.59
C GLU A 428 15.85 -17.16 11.44
N GLU A 429 14.73 -16.51 11.07
CA GLU A 429 13.44 -16.59 11.75
C GLU A 429 12.32 -16.63 10.71
N GLY A 430 11.25 -17.37 11.01
CA GLY A 430 10.13 -17.57 10.11
C GLY A 430 10.36 -18.68 9.07
N ASP A 431 11.43 -19.42 9.17
CA ASP A 431 11.85 -20.49 8.27
C ASP A 431 10.79 -21.60 8.11
N ALA A 432 10.11 -21.99 9.19
CA ALA A 432 9.02 -22.97 9.15
C ALA A 432 7.79 -22.53 8.33
N LEU A 433 7.64 -21.24 8.07
CA LEU A 433 6.60 -20.66 7.20
C LEU A 433 7.10 -20.45 5.77
N GLY A 434 8.41 -20.64 5.57
CA GLY A 434 9.13 -20.22 4.37
C GLY A 434 8.95 -21.15 3.19
N LEU A 435 8.83 -20.53 2.01
CA LEU A 435 9.06 -21.17 0.70
C LEU A 435 10.24 -20.47 0.06
N ILE A 436 11.12 -21.22 -0.55
CA ILE A 436 12.15 -20.68 -1.43
C ILE A 436 11.63 -20.81 -2.87
N LYS A 437 11.70 -19.71 -3.61
CA LYS A 437 11.25 -19.62 -5.00
C LYS A 437 12.40 -19.18 -5.88
N ALA A 438 12.60 -19.87 -7.01
CA ALA A 438 13.60 -19.52 -8.01
C ALA A 438 12.97 -19.51 -9.40
N ASP A 439 13.29 -18.49 -10.18
CA ASP A 439 12.80 -18.34 -11.55
C ASP A 439 13.92 -17.91 -12.49
N VAL A 440 13.77 -18.28 -13.77
CA VAL A 440 14.74 -17.95 -14.80
C VAL A 440 14.21 -16.86 -15.72
N SER A 441 15.12 -16.07 -16.28
CA SER A 441 14.84 -15.06 -17.29
C SER A 441 13.99 -15.65 -18.44
N GLY A 442 13.05 -14.84 -18.94
CA GLY A 442 12.19 -15.20 -20.07
C GLY A 442 10.79 -15.69 -19.71
N ARG A 443 10.48 -15.86 -18.42
CA ARG A 443 9.16 -16.35 -17.96
C ARG A 443 8.25 -15.21 -17.48
N GLY A 444 8.25 -14.10 -17.69
CA GLY A 444 7.39 -13.01 -17.22
C GLY A 444 8.15 -11.71 -17.06
N ASN A 445 9.47 -11.84 -16.94
CA ASN A 445 10.42 -10.73 -16.97
C ASN A 445 11.78 -11.24 -17.50
N SER A 446 12.72 -10.32 -17.69
CA SER A 446 14.04 -10.60 -18.26
C SER A 446 15.11 -10.97 -17.21
N PHE A 447 14.70 -11.34 -15.97
CA PHE A 447 15.63 -11.56 -14.87
C PHE A 447 15.53 -12.96 -14.29
N ASN A 448 16.69 -13.48 -13.85
CA ASN A 448 16.81 -14.68 -13.03
C ASN A 448 16.75 -14.26 -11.56
N THR A 449 15.91 -14.91 -10.77
CA THR A 449 15.62 -14.49 -9.39
C THR A 449 15.56 -15.66 -8.43
N VAL A 450 15.96 -15.43 -7.18
CA VAL A 450 15.71 -16.35 -6.06
C VAL A 450 15.35 -15.52 -4.83
N HIS A 451 14.32 -15.94 -4.12
CA HIS A 451 13.81 -15.22 -2.94
C HIS A 451 13.04 -16.15 -2.02
N SER A 452 12.69 -15.62 -0.84
CA SER A 452 11.80 -16.28 0.11
C SER A 452 10.40 -15.68 0.11
N GLU A 453 9.41 -16.55 0.29
CA GLU A 453 8.02 -16.21 0.54
C GLU A 453 7.56 -16.87 1.83
N TYR A 454 6.72 -16.23 2.60
CA TYR A 454 6.30 -16.69 3.92
C TYR A 454 4.78 -16.80 3.99
N ARG A 455 4.29 -18.00 4.34
CA ARG A 455 2.86 -18.25 4.59
C ARG A 455 2.50 -17.82 5.99
N VAL A 456 2.32 -16.51 6.19
CA VAL A 456 2.07 -15.89 7.50
C VAL A 456 0.69 -16.23 8.09
N ARG A 457 -0.22 -16.74 7.26
CA ARG A 457 -1.50 -17.31 7.68
C ARG A 457 -1.75 -18.59 6.88
N PRO A 458 -1.40 -19.77 7.41
CA PRO A 458 -1.65 -21.03 6.75
C PRO A 458 -3.12 -21.22 6.36
N VAL A 459 -3.33 -21.78 5.18
CA VAL A 459 -4.65 -22.05 4.61
C VAL A 459 -4.77 -23.53 4.35
N GLY A 460 -5.71 -24.19 5.02
CA GLY A 460 -6.13 -25.55 4.73
C GLY A 460 -7.39 -25.59 3.87
N SER A 461 -7.87 -26.78 3.55
CA SER A 461 -9.17 -26.97 2.91
C SER A 461 -10.00 -27.98 3.66
N VAL A 462 -11.29 -27.68 3.84
CA VAL A 462 -12.28 -28.63 4.37
C VAL A 462 -13.25 -28.97 3.27
N THR A 463 -13.38 -30.27 3.02
CA THR A 463 -14.37 -30.79 2.08
C THR A 463 -15.65 -31.10 2.86
N LEU A 464 -16.71 -30.37 2.54
CA LEU A 464 -18.03 -30.58 3.11
C LEU A 464 -18.83 -31.46 2.17
N ASP A 465 -19.30 -32.61 2.67
CA ASP A 465 -20.29 -33.39 1.96
C ASP A 465 -21.64 -32.67 2.03
N THR A 466 -22.20 -32.34 0.90
CA THR A 466 -23.47 -31.60 0.83
C THR A 466 -24.69 -32.52 0.98
N GLY A 467 -24.48 -33.82 1.12
CA GLY A 467 -25.58 -34.82 1.23
C GLY A 467 -26.49 -34.87 0.00
N THR A 468 -26.12 -34.23 -1.09
CA THR A 468 -26.89 -34.19 -2.34
C THR A 468 -26.15 -34.89 -3.46
N ALA A 469 -26.85 -35.29 -4.53
CA ALA A 469 -26.26 -35.90 -5.74
C ALA A 469 -25.23 -35.01 -6.47
N HIS A 470 -24.96 -33.80 -5.98
CA HIS A 470 -24.05 -32.82 -6.58
C HIS A 470 -22.67 -32.74 -5.91
N GLY A 471 -22.33 -33.71 -5.06
CA GLY A 471 -20.96 -33.92 -4.59
C GLY A 471 -20.53 -33.05 -3.41
N SER A 472 -19.26 -33.12 -3.09
CA SER A 472 -18.61 -32.39 -2.01
C SER A 472 -18.17 -30.99 -2.46
N LYS A 473 -18.29 -29.99 -1.56
CA LYS A 473 -17.75 -28.64 -1.76
C LYS A 473 -16.53 -28.43 -0.86
N SER A 474 -15.41 -28.12 -1.47
CA SER A 474 -14.22 -27.69 -0.73
C SER A 474 -14.33 -26.21 -0.35
N ARG A 475 -13.99 -25.89 0.90
CA ARG A 475 -13.93 -24.53 1.44
C ARG A 475 -12.55 -24.28 2.01
N PRO A 476 -11.94 -23.12 1.73
CA PRO A 476 -10.69 -22.73 2.39
C PRO A 476 -10.94 -22.52 3.88
N MET A 477 -10.05 -23.06 4.69
CA MET A 477 -10.03 -22.86 6.13
C MET A 477 -8.74 -22.14 6.51
N PHE A 478 -8.88 -20.94 7.04
CA PHE A 478 -7.76 -20.09 7.43
C PHE A 478 -7.44 -20.29 8.90
N GLN A 479 -6.17 -20.27 9.25
CA GLN A 479 -5.77 -20.11 10.63
C GLN A 479 -6.34 -18.79 11.19
N SER A 480 -6.85 -18.82 12.43
CA SER A 480 -7.56 -17.68 13.03
C SER A 480 -6.65 -16.46 13.24
N ARG A 481 -5.35 -16.69 13.51
CA ARG A 481 -4.39 -15.63 13.80
C ARG A 481 -3.31 -15.57 12.73
N LEU A 482 -2.85 -14.35 12.45
CA LEU A 482 -1.61 -14.13 11.73
C LEU A 482 -0.44 -14.63 12.58
N TYR A 483 0.63 -15.11 11.95
CA TYR A 483 1.91 -15.34 12.63
C TYR A 483 2.38 -14.04 13.29
N ASN A 484 2.74 -14.09 14.54
CA ASN A 484 3.11 -12.94 15.36
C ASN A 484 4.59 -12.90 15.76
N GLY A 485 5.41 -13.77 15.15
CA GLY A 485 6.86 -13.73 15.32
C GLY A 485 7.54 -12.79 14.34
N ARG A 486 8.80 -13.04 14.11
CA ARG A 486 9.61 -12.24 13.17
C ARG A 486 9.92 -13.08 11.93
N ILE A 487 10.04 -12.43 10.80
CA ILE A 487 10.67 -12.98 9.60
C ILE A 487 12.01 -12.27 9.49
N THR A 488 13.11 -13.00 9.57
CA THR A 488 14.46 -12.42 9.51
C THR A 488 15.30 -13.18 8.49
N VAL A 489 15.86 -12.44 7.52
CA VAL A 489 16.75 -12.98 6.49
C VAL A 489 18.07 -12.22 6.53
N ARG A 490 19.15 -12.98 6.58
CA ARG A 490 20.53 -12.49 6.55
C ARG A 490 21.11 -12.70 5.16
N TYR A 491 21.66 -11.67 4.55
CA TYR A 491 22.29 -11.71 3.23
C TYR A 491 23.79 -11.46 3.35
N ALA A 492 24.58 -12.44 2.93
CA ALA A 492 26.03 -12.37 2.85
C ALA A 492 26.48 -12.13 1.41
N PHE A 493 27.49 -11.29 1.23
CA PHE A 493 28.04 -10.90 -0.07
C PHE A 493 29.43 -11.47 -0.23
N LEU A 494 29.58 -12.46 -1.12
CA LEU A 494 30.79 -13.25 -1.34
C LEU A 494 31.47 -12.81 -2.64
N GLY A 495 32.74 -12.46 -2.55
CA GLY A 495 33.55 -12.08 -3.70
C GLY A 495 34.76 -13.00 -3.89
N ALA A 496 35.52 -12.77 -4.94
CA ALA A 496 36.75 -13.50 -5.28
C ALA A 496 36.60 -15.04 -5.18
N ASP A 497 37.50 -15.69 -4.46
CA ASP A 497 37.54 -17.15 -4.34
C ASP A 497 36.32 -17.75 -3.60
N GLN A 498 35.60 -16.92 -2.84
CA GLN A 498 34.38 -17.33 -2.13
C GLN A 498 33.12 -17.23 -2.98
N ALA A 499 33.16 -16.59 -4.15
CA ALA A 499 32.01 -16.42 -5.04
C ALA A 499 31.65 -17.74 -5.76
N SER A 500 31.29 -18.75 -4.98
CA SER A 500 30.92 -20.07 -5.47
C SER A 500 29.94 -20.78 -4.51
N TRP A 501 29.28 -21.85 -4.98
CA TRP A 501 28.44 -22.68 -4.11
C TRP A 501 29.24 -23.30 -2.95
N VAL A 502 30.54 -23.57 -3.16
CA VAL A 502 31.44 -24.04 -2.09
C VAL A 502 31.66 -22.97 -1.05
N GLY A 503 31.90 -21.72 -1.48
CA GLY A 503 32.01 -20.57 -0.57
C GLY A 503 30.72 -20.30 0.18
N MET A 504 29.54 -20.40 -0.49
CA MET A 504 28.25 -20.30 0.17
C MET A 504 28.08 -21.38 1.26
N ALA A 505 28.42 -22.64 0.96
CA ALA A 505 28.35 -23.74 1.92
C ALA A 505 29.33 -23.54 3.10
N ALA A 506 30.53 -23.04 2.82
CA ALA A 506 31.52 -22.73 3.87
C ALA A 506 31.01 -21.60 4.79
N HIS A 507 30.45 -20.54 4.19
CA HIS A 507 29.88 -19.41 4.95
C HIS A 507 28.73 -19.89 5.86
N TYR A 508 27.80 -20.71 5.34
CA TYR A 508 26.70 -21.24 6.15
C TYR A 508 27.19 -22.15 7.28
N ARG A 509 28.17 -22.99 7.02
CA ARG A 509 28.81 -23.82 8.05
C ARG A 509 29.40 -22.95 9.17
N ASP A 510 30.15 -21.91 8.81
CA ASP A 510 30.82 -21.03 9.78
C ASP A 510 29.79 -20.21 10.58
N TYR A 511 28.68 -19.81 9.94
CA TYR A 511 27.51 -19.24 10.62
C TYR A 511 26.92 -20.20 11.65
N LEU A 512 26.68 -21.47 11.30
CA LEU A 512 26.16 -22.48 12.22
C LEU A 512 27.09 -22.73 13.41
N ILE A 513 28.41 -22.80 13.16
CA ILE A 513 29.41 -22.95 14.21
C ILE A 513 29.35 -21.75 15.16
N SER A 514 29.35 -20.55 14.65
CA SER A 514 29.31 -19.32 15.45
C SER A 514 28.03 -19.17 16.25
N LYS A 515 26.88 -19.44 15.62
CA LYS A 515 25.57 -19.23 16.23
C LYS A 515 25.15 -20.32 17.23
N TYR A 516 25.48 -21.57 16.93
CA TYR A 516 25.02 -22.71 17.71
C TYR A 516 26.15 -23.47 18.44
N GLY A 517 27.40 -23.01 18.32
CA GLY A 517 28.53 -23.65 18.99
C GLY A 517 28.80 -25.07 18.47
N LEU A 518 28.54 -25.34 17.18
CA LEU A 518 28.77 -26.66 16.60
C LEU A 518 30.27 -26.94 16.54
N GLU A 519 30.67 -28.10 17.06
CA GLU A 519 32.04 -28.58 16.97
C GLU A 519 32.27 -29.40 15.71
N ARG A 520 33.44 -29.22 15.08
CA ARG A 520 33.85 -30.11 13.99
C ARG A 520 34.12 -31.51 14.58
N LEU A 521 33.52 -32.54 13.98
CA LEU A 521 33.90 -33.89 14.29
C LEU A 521 35.38 -34.05 13.88
N SER A 522 36.26 -34.24 14.86
CA SER A 522 37.65 -34.60 14.59
C SER A 522 37.64 -36.01 14.01
N GLY A 523 38.28 -36.22 12.85
CA GLY A 523 38.31 -37.52 12.15
C GLY A 523 39.03 -38.66 12.91
N GLU A 524 39.41 -38.48 14.16
CA GLU A 524 39.94 -39.50 15.07
C GLU A 524 38.78 -40.01 15.92
N GLY A 525 38.06 -41.03 15.41
CA GLY A 525 37.05 -41.71 16.23
C GLY A 525 35.74 -42.09 15.53
N THR A 526 35.73 -42.29 14.25
CA THR A 526 34.63 -43.01 13.58
C THR A 526 34.82 -44.54 13.82
N PRO A 527 33.80 -45.23 14.40
CA PRO A 527 33.87 -46.67 14.54
C PRO A 527 33.85 -47.40 13.19
#